data_1bd6a4ffe6c0489eba3545dd1fb1aa11
#
_entry.id   1bd6a4ffe6c0489eba3545dd1fb1aa11
#
_cell.length_a   1.000
_cell.length_b   1.000
_cell.length_c   1.000
_cell.angle_alpha   90.00
_cell.angle_beta   90.00
_cell.angle_gamma   90.00
#
_symmetry.space_group_name_H-M   'P 1'
#
loop_
_entity.id
_entity.type
_entity.pdbx_description
1 polymer ?
#
loop_
_entity_poly.entity_id
_entity_poly.type
_entity_poly.pdbx_seq_one_letter_code
_entity_poly.pdbx_strand_id
1 'polypeptide(L)'
;FPLHLWDRLVPQSILTLNLLRASRINPQLSAHAQLHGAFDFNRTPIGILGTKVVAHEKHSVRESWAPHGAPSWYISPATEHYRCYKVYVIETGAERITDTLEWFPAHVPMPKTASIDAVLAAARELISALQNPAPATPFAGIDDTKLAALQTTCTWTRQFGHPRH
;
A
#
# COMPACT_ATOMS: atom_id res chain seq x y z
N PHE A 1 5.60 -2.81 -2.93
CA PHE A 1 4.32 -2.10 -3.10
C PHE A 1 4.11 -1.13 -1.94
N PRO A 2 3.75 0.13 -2.19
CA PRO A 2 3.51 1.11 -1.15
C PRO A 2 2.25 0.78 -0.33
N LEU A 3 2.36 0.74 1.01
CA LEU A 3 1.24 0.35 1.86
C LEU A 3 0.06 1.32 1.82
N HIS A 4 0.30 2.61 1.59
CA HIS A 4 -0.76 3.61 1.51
C HIS A 4 -1.71 3.41 0.31
N LEU A 5 -1.33 2.56 -0.66
CA LEU A 5 -2.14 2.23 -1.84
C LEU A 5 -2.94 0.92 -1.67
N TRP A 6 -2.98 0.34 -0.45
CA TRP A 6 -3.65 -0.95 -0.22
C TRP A 6 -5.14 -0.93 -0.60
N ASP A 7 -5.81 0.20 -0.42
CA ASP A 7 -7.22 0.43 -0.78
C ASP A 7 -7.48 0.19 -2.27
N ARG A 8 -6.49 0.47 -3.13
CA ARG A 8 -6.55 0.26 -4.57
C ARG A 8 -6.58 -1.22 -4.96
N LEU A 9 -6.11 -2.10 -4.10
CA LEU A 9 -6.09 -3.54 -4.32
C LEU A 9 -7.42 -4.22 -3.96
N VAL A 10 -8.25 -3.56 -3.16
CA VAL A 10 -9.51 -4.12 -2.64
C VAL A 10 -10.47 -4.57 -3.76
N PRO A 11 -10.70 -3.81 -4.85
CA PRO A 11 -11.62 -4.23 -5.90
C PRO A 11 -11.26 -5.57 -6.52
N GLN A 12 -10.00 -5.80 -6.85
CA GLN A 12 -9.58 -7.10 -7.39
C GLN A 12 -9.60 -8.19 -6.32
N SER A 13 -9.27 -7.89 -5.08
CA SER A 13 -9.34 -8.87 -3.97
C SER A 13 -10.77 -9.39 -3.81
N ILE A 14 -11.77 -8.50 -3.86
CA ILE A 14 -13.19 -8.86 -3.82
C ILE A 14 -13.58 -9.69 -5.05
N LEU A 15 -13.15 -9.28 -6.24
CA LEU A 15 -13.41 -10.02 -7.48
C LEU A 15 -12.85 -11.44 -7.39
N THR A 16 -11.58 -11.57 -6.99
CA THR A 16 -10.90 -12.87 -6.85
C THR A 16 -11.61 -13.75 -5.81
N LEU A 17 -11.99 -13.18 -4.66
CA LEU A 17 -12.72 -13.90 -3.63
C LEU A 17 -14.07 -14.42 -4.17
N ASN A 18 -14.81 -13.61 -4.91
CA ASN A 18 -16.10 -14.01 -5.49
C ASN A 18 -15.97 -15.03 -6.63
N LEU A 19 -14.84 -15.04 -7.34
CA LEU A 19 -14.54 -16.07 -8.34
C LEU A 19 -14.21 -17.42 -7.71
N LEU A 20 -13.53 -17.41 -6.57
CA LEU A 20 -13.11 -18.64 -5.87
C LEU A 20 -14.17 -19.21 -4.94
N ARG A 21 -15.03 -18.36 -4.39
CA ARG A 21 -16.05 -18.77 -3.43
C ARG A 21 -17.24 -19.40 -4.13
N ALA A 22 -17.66 -20.58 -3.64
CA ALA A 22 -18.89 -21.22 -4.09
C ALA A 22 -20.13 -20.37 -3.71
N SER A 23 -21.12 -20.33 -4.59
CA SER A 23 -22.40 -19.71 -4.32
C SER A 23 -23.16 -20.47 -3.23
N ARG A 24 -23.86 -19.74 -2.36
CA ARG A 24 -24.75 -20.34 -1.37
C ARG A 24 -26.04 -20.89 -1.98
N ILE A 25 -26.45 -20.38 -3.13
CA ILE A 25 -27.68 -20.79 -3.83
C ILE A 25 -27.40 -22.05 -4.64
N ASN A 26 -26.32 -22.04 -5.43
CA ASN A 26 -25.89 -23.19 -6.22
C ASN A 26 -24.40 -23.44 -6.01
N PRO A 27 -24.02 -24.45 -5.21
CA PRO A 27 -22.61 -24.73 -4.90
C PRO A 27 -21.75 -25.14 -6.10
N GLN A 28 -22.37 -25.49 -7.24
CA GLN A 28 -21.66 -25.81 -8.48
C GLN A 28 -21.15 -24.57 -9.22
N LEU A 29 -21.62 -23.40 -8.81
CA LEU A 29 -21.23 -22.12 -9.41
C LEU A 29 -20.44 -21.29 -8.41
N SER A 30 -19.52 -20.44 -8.90
CA SER A 30 -18.92 -19.42 -8.06
C SER A 30 -19.93 -18.31 -7.73
N ALA A 31 -19.69 -17.57 -6.64
CA ALA A 31 -20.53 -16.44 -6.28
C ALA A 31 -20.62 -15.40 -7.41
N HIS A 32 -19.53 -15.19 -8.14
CA HIS A 32 -19.50 -14.33 -9.33
C HIS A 32 -20.38 -14.91 -10.45
N ALA A 33 -20.20 -16.19 -10.76
CA ALA A 33 -20.93 -16.83 -11.86
C ALA A 33 -22.44 -16.87 -11.63
N GLN A 34 -22.87 -16.92 -10.37
CA GLN A 34 -24.28 -16.89 -10.00
C GLN A 34 -24.96 -15.56 -10.35
N LEU A 35 -24.24 -14.45 -10.31
CA LEU A 35 -24.78 -13.10 -10.54
C LEU A 35 -24.51 -12.57 -11.94
N HIS A 36 -23.33 -12.85 -12.47
CA HIS A 36 -22.82 -12.23 -13.68
C HIS A 36 -22.53 -13.22 -14.81
N GLY A 37 -22.74 -14.52 -14.58
CA GLY A 37 -22.35 -15.56 -15.53
C GLY A 37 -20.86 -15.91 -15.45
N ALA A 38 -20.43 -16.78 -16.38
CA ALA A 38 -19.04 -17.22 -16.44
C ALA A 38 -18.09 -16.03 -16.68
N PHE A 39 -17.01 -15.98 -15.86
CA PHE A 39 -16.01 -14.93 -16.02
C PHE A 39 -15.11 -15.19 -17.23
N ASP A 40 -14.97 -14.20 -18.09
CA ASP A 40 -14.12 -14.26 -19.27
C ASP A 40 -12.72 -13.74 -18.97
N PHE A 41 -11.80 -14.66 -18.69
CA PHE A 41 -10.40 -14.35 -18.45
C PHE A 41 -9.66 -13.82 -19.68
N ASN A 42 -10.14 -14.10 -20.90
CA ASN A 42 -9.54 -13.55 -22.12
C ASN A 42 -9.86 -12.07 -22.27
N ARG A 43 -11.09 -11.69 -21.91
CA ARG A 43 -11.50 -10.29 -21.91
C ARG A 43 -10.86 -9.50 -20.77
N THR A 44 -10.80 -10.11 -19.60
CA THR A 44 -10.40 -9.44 -18.35
C THR A 44 -9.30 -10.27 -17.67
N PRO A 45 -8.05 -10.15 -18.14
CA PRO A 45 -6.94 -10.92 -17.57
C PRO A 45 -6.61 -10.40 -16.18
N ILE A 46 -6.43 -11.32 -15.24
CA ILE A 46 -6.11 -11.04 -13.84
C ILE A 46 -4.64 -11.32 -13.58
N GLY A 47 -3.95 -10.35 -12.98
CA GLY A 47 -2.57 -10.49 -12.53
C GLY A 47 -2.45 -10.60 -11.01
N ILE A 48 -1.24 -10.83 -10.52
CA ILE A 48 -0.94 -10.86 -9.09
C ILE A 48 -0.94 -9.43 -8.56
N LEU A 49 -1.75 -9.18 -7.54
CA LEU A 49 -1.88 -7.87 -6.88
C LEU A 49 -0.56 -7.32 -6.38
N GLY A 50 -0.33 -6.03 -6.61
CA GLY A 50 0.85 -5.34 -6.11
C GLY A 50 2.16 -5.75 -6.78
N THR A 51 2.12 -6.51 -7.88
CA THR A 51 3.33 -6.86 -8.64
C THR A 51 3.92 -5.63 -9.30
N LYS A 52 5.25 -5.53 -9.28
CA LYS A 52 5.96 -4.53 -10.05
C LYS A 52 5.85 -4.84 -11.54
N VAL A 53 5.49 -3.84 -12.32
CA VAL A 53 5.32 -3.95 -13.77
C VAL A 53 5.94 -2.74 -14.45
N VAL A 54 6.25 -2.87 -15.72
CA VAL A 54 6.54 -1.73 -16.61
C VAL A 54 5.36 -1.57 -17.55
N ALA A 55 4.71 -0.41 -17.47
CA ALA A 55 3.62 -0.07 -18.37
C ALA A 55 4.18 0.57 -19.63
N HIS A 56 3.91 -0.03 -20.79
CA HIS A 56 4.37 0.51 -22.05
C HIS A 56 3.50 1.68 -22.50
N GLU A 57 4.15 2.73 -22.98
CA GLU A 57 3.48 3.88 -23.58
C GLU A 57 3.20 3.65 -25.05
N LYS A 58 2.00 4.11 -25.49
CA LYS A 58 1.66 4.05 -26.91
C LYS A 58 2.66 4.87 -27.73
N HIS A 59 3.09 4.31 -28.85
CA HIS A 59 4.08 4.94 -29.74
C HIS A 59 3.66 6.35 -30.22
N SER A 60 2.36 6.61 -30.31
CA SER A 60 1.81 7.89 -30.76
C SER A 60 1.92 9.02 -29.73
N VAL A 61 2.15 8.69 -28.46
CA VAL A 61 2.22 9.68 -27.36
C VAL A 61 3.65 9.90 -26.87
N ARG A 62 4.55 8.99 -27.24
CA ARG A 62 5.93 8.98 -26.77
C ARG A 62 6.85 9.79 -27.69
N GLU A 63 7.74 10.59 -27.10
CA GLU A 63 8.85 11.20 -27.83
C GLU A 63 9.85 10.14 -28.30
N SER A 64 10.52 10.39 -29.44
CA SER A 64 11.41 9.43 -30.12
C SER A 64 12.50 8.80 -29.23
N TRP A 65 12.98 9.54 -28.25
CA TRP A 65 14.06 9.13 -27.34
C TRP A 65 13.62 8.89 -25.90
N ALA A 66 12.31 8.99 -25.60
CA ALA A 66 11.77 8.72 -24.27
C ALA A 66 11.83 7.22 -23.93
N PRO A 67 11.93 6.86 -22.64
CA PRO A 67 11.84 5.46 -22.20
C PRO A 67 10.60 4.77 -22.74
N HIS A 68 10.73 3.50 -23.13
CA HIS A 68 9.62 2.72 -23.71
C HIS A 68 8.52 2.37 -22.71
N GLY A 69 8.79 2.44 -21.41
CA GLY A 69 7.85 2.09 -20.39
C GLY A 69 8.09 2.80 -19.08
N ALA A 70 7.03 3.00 -18.32
CA ALA A 70 7.04 3.62 -17.01
C ALA A 70 6.98 2.56 -15.90
N PRO A 71 7.88 2.59 -14.90
CA PRO A 71 7.82 1.72 -13.75
C PRO A 71 6.50 1.94 -12.99
N SER A 72 5.77 0.85 -12.76
CA SER A 72 4.41 0.92 -12.22
C SER A 72 4.14 -0.25 -11.28
N TRP A 73 3.05 -0.15 -10.51
CA TRP A 73 2.50 -1.22 -9.72
C TRP A 73 1.17 -1.67 -10.31
N TYR A 74 0.99 -2.97 -10.51
CA TYR A 74 -0.28 -3.50 -10.93
C TYR A 74 -1.31 -3.41 -9.80
N ILE A 75 -2.49 -2.87 -10.11
CA ILE A 75 -3.59 -2.67 -9.15
C ILE A 75 -4.72 -3.66 -9.40
N SER A 76 -5.27 -3.67 -10.62
CA SER A 76 -6.45 -4.46 -10.96
C SER A 76 -6.60 -4.61 -12.47
N PRO A 77 -7.42 -5.55 -12.96
CA PRO A 77 -7.85 -5.53 -14.35
C PRO A 77 -8.76 -4.32 -14.59
N ALA A 78 -8.72 -3.78 -15.80
CA ALA A 78 -9.65 -2.74 -16.23
C ALA A 78 -10.89 -3.41 -16.83
N THR A 79 -11.92 -3.64 -16.01
CA THR A 79 -13.13 -4.41 -16.40
C THR A 79 -13.93 -3.78 -17.55
N GLU A 80 -13.81 -2.46 -17.71
CA GLU A 80 -14.51 -1.70 -18.77
C GLU A 80 -13.75 -1.71 -20.10
N HIS A 81 -12.49 -2.12 -20.12
CA HIS A 81 -11.65 -2.14 -21.30
C HIS A 81 -11.20 -3.57 -21.64
N TYR A 82 -11.25 -3.91 -22.93
CA TYR A 82 -10.84 -5.22 -23.40
C TYR A 82 -9.34 -5.42 -23.20
N ARG A 83 -8.95 -6.46 -22.44
CA ARG A 83 -7.56 -6.88 -22.15
C ARG A 83 -6.67 -5.77 -21.62
N CYS A 84 -7.22 -4.85 -20.83
CA CYS A 84 -6.46 -3.78 -20.24
C CYS A 84 -6.29 -3.98 -18.73
N TYR A 85 -5.23 -3.37 -18.24
CA TYR A 85 -4.84 -3.40 -16.84
C TYR A 85 -4.84 -1.99 -16.26
N LYS A 86 -5.20 -1.88 -15.00
CA LYS A 86 -5.06 -0.65 -14.23
C LYS A 86 -3.78 -0.72 -13.43
N VAL A 87 -2.91 0.26 -13.61
CA VAL A 87 -1.61 0.36 -12.96
C VAL A 87 -1.44 1.70 -12.27
N TYR A 88 -0.64 1.73 -11.22
CA TYR A 88 -0.20 2.95 -10.57
C TYR A 88 1.22 3.28 -11.02
N VAL A 89 1.38 4.37 -11.72
CA VAL A 89 2.67 4.83 -12.23
C VAL A 89 3.43 5.51 -11.10
N ILE A 90 4.64 5.03 -10.81
CA ILE A 90 5.45 5.49 -9.66
C ILE A 90 5.87 6.95 -9.85
N GLU A 91 6.24 7.32 -11.05
CA GLU A 91 6.80 8.63 -11.38
C GLU A 91 5.76 9.76 -11.32
N THR A 92 4.56 9.50 -11.83
CA THR A 92 3.49 10.49 -11.87
C THR A 92 2.56 10.44 -10.66
N GLY A 93 2.62 9.38 -9.84
CA GLY A 93 1.72 9.17 -8.73
C GLY A 93 0.24 9.00 -9.13
N ALA A 94 -0.01 8.59 -10.38
CA ALA A 94 -1.36 8.51 -10.93
C ALA A 94 -1.69 7.10 -11.44
N GLU A 95 -2.99 6.78 -11.48
CA GLU A 95 -3.49 5.56 -12.10
C GLU A 95 -3.53 5.72 -13.63
N ARG A 96 -3.16 4.65 -14.33
CA ARG A 96 -3.22 4.57 -15.78
C ARG A 96 -3.82 3.24 -16.20
N ILE A 97 -4.54 3.24 -17.33
CA ILE A 97 -5.01 2.03 -17.99
C ILE A 97 -4.08 1.77 -19.18
N THR A 98 -3.57 0.55 -19.26
CA THR A 98 -2.69 0.10 -20.34
C THR A 98 -3.05 -1.32 -20.78
N ASP A 99 -2.79 -1.62 -22.02
CA ASP A 99 -2.99 -2.93 -22.64
C ASP A 99 -1.72 -3.81 -22.58
N THR A 100 -0.55 -3.18 -22.52
CA THR A 100 0.73 -3.88 -22.58
C THR A 100 1.55 -3.65 -21.32
N LEU A 101 1.86 -4.76 -20.63
CA LEU A 101 2.66 -4.79 -19.41
C LEU A 101 3.81 -5.78 -19.54
N GLU A 102 4.95 -5.41 -19.01
CA GLU A 102 6.03 -6.33 -18.69
C GLU A 102 6.00 -6.66 -17.20
N TRP A 103 5.93 -7.93 -16.87
CA TRP A 103 5.72 -8.42 -15.51
C TRP A 103 7.04 -8.85 -14.86
N PHE A 104 7.24 -8.44 -13.60
CA PHE A 104 8.38 -8.85 -12.77
C PHE A 104 7.95 -9.65 -11.55
N PRO A 105 7.39 -10.86 -11.72
CA PRO A 105 6.83 -11.65 -10.61
C PRO A 105 7.89 -12.12 -9.62
N ALA A 106 9.14 -12.29 -10.04
CA ALA A 106 10.25 -12.67 -9.16
C ALA A 106 10.64 -11.56 -8.16
N HIS A 107 10.17 -10.34 -8.39
CA HIS A 107 10.42 -9.18 -7.56
C HIS A 107 9.10 -8.62 -7.02
N VAL A 108 8.34 -9.44 -6.28
CA VAL A 108 7.26 -8.92 -5.43
C VAL A 108 7.95 -8.40 -4.16
N PRO A 109 8.33 -7.11 -4.10
CA PRO A 109 8.97 -6.61 -2.90
C PRO A 109 7.98 -6.66 -1.77
N MET A 110 8.41 -7.16 -0.61
CA MET A 110 7.64 -7.04 0.63
C MET A 110 7.21 -5.58 0.80
N PRO A 111 5.98 -5.32 1.23
CA PRO A 111 5.50 -3.97 1.44
C PRO A 111 6.48 -3.24 2.36
N LYS A 112 7.06 -2.15 1.86
CA LYS A 112 7.89 -1.27 2.69
C LYS A 112 6.97 -0.21 3.27
N THR A 113 7.03 -0.04 4.57
CA THR A 113 6.39 1.11 5.22
C THR A 113 7.04 2.38 4.69
N ALA A 114 6.27 3.26 4.08
CA ALA A 114 6.74 4.59 3.76
C ALA A 114 6.97 5.37 5.07
N SER A 115 7.85 6.37 5.05
CA SER A 115 8.06 7.23 6.23
C SER A 115 6.75 7.85 6.73
N ILE A 116 5.83 8.17 5.82
CA ILE A 116 4.49 8.66 6.13
C ILE A 116 3.66 7.62 6.88
N ASP A 117 3.73 6.34 6.50
CA ASP A 117 3.02 5.26 7.19
C ASP A 117 3.54 5.06 8.61
N ALA A 118 4.86 5.20 8.81
CA ALA A 118 5.49 5.16 10.12
C ALA A 118 5.03 6.33 11.01
N VAL A 119 4.94 7.54 10.45
CA VAL A 119 4.42 8.72 11.15
C VAL A 119 2.95 8.55 11.51
N LEU A 120 2.13 8.05 10.59
CA LEU A 120 0.70 7.77 10.85
C LEU A 120 0.51 6.69 11.92
N ALA A 121 1.34 5.63 11.90
CA ALA A 121 1.31 4.60 12.92
C ALA A 121 1.66 5.17 14.30
N ALA A 122 2.74 5.94 14.40
CA ALA A 122 3.15 6.61 15.63
C ALA A 122 2.10 7.60 16.14
N ALA A 123 1.46 8.36 15.25
CA ALA A 123 0.38 9.28 15.61
C ALA A 123 -0.86 8.53 16.15
N ARG A 124 -1.23 7.40 15.54
CA ARG A 124 -2.34 6.55 16.03
C ARG A 124 -2.03 5.95 17.39
N GLU A 125 -0.81 5.49 17.59
CA GLU A 125 -0.35 4.95 18.87
C GLU A 125 -0.37 6.03 19.97
N LEU A 126 0.08 7.23 19.65
CA LEU A 126 0.00 8.38 20.57
C LEU A 126 -1.46 8.71 20.93
N ILE A 127 -2.35 8.78 19.95
CA ILE A 127 -3.78 9.03 20.18
C ILE A 127 -4.38 7.94 21.05
N SER A 128 -4.07 6.68 20.78
CA SER A 128 -4.55 5.53 21.58
C SER A 128 -4.03 5.60 23.01
N ALA A 129 -2.79 5.97 23.22
CA ALA A 129 -2.19 6.14 24.56
C ALA A 129 -2.83 7.31 25.33
N LEU A 130 -3.19 8.40 24.64
CA LEU A 130 -3.87 9.54 25.23
C LEU A 130 -5.34 9.23 25.58
N GLN A 131 -6.02 8.44 24.75
CA GLN A 131 -7.42 8.04 24.98
C GLN A 131 -7.56 6.96 26.08
N ASN A 132 -6.56 6.08 26.18
CA ASN A 132 -6.49 5.03 27.16
C ASN A 132 -5.17 5.14 27.93
N PRO A 133 -5.03 6.13 28.84
CA PRO A 133 -3.82 6.23 29.63
C PRO A 133 -3.69 4.94 30.46
N ALA A 134 -2.64 4.17 30.21
CA ALA A 134 -2.32 3.02 31.03
C ALA A 134 -2.21 3.50 32.49
N PRO A 135 -2.74 2.77 33.45
CA PRO A 135 -2.56 3.13 34.86
C PRO A 135 -1.06 3.28 35.09
N ALA A 136 -0.68 4.42 35.68
CA ALA A 136 0.71 4.75 35.93
C ALA A 136 1.35 3.60 36.72
N THR A 137 1.91 2.63 36.02
CA THR A 137 2.82 1.67 36.64
C THR A 137 4.02 2.48 37.05
N PRO A 138 4.37 2.53 38.34
CA PRO A 138 5.60 3.17 38.78
C PRO A 138 6.72 2.56 37.94
N PHE A 139 7.53 3.39 37.28
CA PHE A 139 8.64 2.95 36.45
C PHE A 139 9.50 1.99 37.24
N ALA A 140 9.22 0.69 37.15
CA ALA A 140 10.01 -0.33 37.82
C ALA A 140 11.40 -0.32 37.17
N GLY A 141 12.36 0.35 37.79
CA GLY A 141 13.75 0.39 37.37
C GLY A 141 14.40 1.77 37.18
N ILE A 142 13.69 2.84 37.45
CA ILE A 142 14.36 4.15 37.63
C ILE A 142 14.57 4.37 39.11
N ASP A 143 15.80 4.05 39.58
CA ASP A 143 16.23 4.43 40.92
C ASP A 143 16.16 5.95 41.05
N ASP A 144 15.86 6.44 42.26
CA ASP A 144 15.80 7.88 42.57
C ASP A 144 17.07 8.62 42.14
N THR A 145 18.20 7.95 42.09
CA THR A 145 19.48 8.43 41.56
C THR A 145 19.43 8.73 40.07
N LYS A 146 18.76 7.89 39.27
CA LYS A 146 18.59 8.10 37.84
C LYS A 146 17.59 9.21 37.56
N LEU A 147 16.56 9.33 38.38
CA LEU A 147 15.57 10.39 38.27
C LEU A 147 16.19 11.76 38.60
N ALA A 148 17.02 11.84 39.63
CA ALA A 148 17.79 13.03 39.96
C ALA A 148 18.80 13.41 38.86
N ALA A 149 19.46 12.43 38.23
CA ALA A 149 20.36 12.66 37.10
C ALA A 149 19.60 13.20 35.85
N LEU A 150 18.39 12.68 35.55
CA LEU A 150 17.57 13.19 34.49
C LEU A 150 17.05 14.61 34.76
N GLN A 151 16.68 14.92 35.99
CA GLN A 151 16.28 16.27 36.39
C GLN A 151 17.44 17.24 36.26
N THR A 152 18.66 16.83 36.64
CA THR A 152 19.87 17.65 36.52
C THR A 152 20.21 17.92 35.04
N THR A 153 20.09 16.93 34.18
CA THR A 153 20.29 17.11 32.72
C THR A 153 19.24 18.02 32.12
N CYS A 154 17.96 17.91 32.50
CA CYS A 154 16.90 18.81 32.05
C CYS A 154 17.10 20.25 32.51
N THR A 155 17.56 20.47 33.76
CA THR A 155 17.87 21.81 34.26
C THR A 155 19.10 22.40 33.58
N TRP A 156 20.11 21.56 33.29
CA TRP A 156 21.32 21.99 32.59
C TRP A 156 21.01 22.40 31.14
N THR A 157 20.21 21.61 30.39
CA THR A 157 19.76 21.96 29.03
C THR A 157 18.88 23.21 29.02
N ARG A 158 18.13 23.49 30.07
CA ARG A 158 17.31 24.68 30.20
C ARG A 158 18.13 25.95 30.52
N GLN A 159 19.22 25.82 31.27
CA GLN A 159 20.13 26.93 31.60
C GLN A 159 21.18 27.21 30.51
N PHE A 160 21.61 26.19 29.79
CA PHE A 160 22.68 26.28 28.79
C PHE A 160 22.19 25.87 27.37
N GLY A 161 20.91 26.00 27.14
CA GLY A 161 20.28 25.68 25.85
C GLY A 161 20.98 26.39 24.70
N HIS A 162 21.30 25.63 23.68
CA HIS A 162 22.08 25.91 22.50
C HIS A 162 22.09 27.36 22.03
N PRO A 163 23.28 27.91 21.71
CA PRO A 163 23.35 29.17 20.98
C PRO A 163 22.65 29.01 19.64
N ARG A 164 21.72 29.91 19.36
CA ARG A 164 21.07 30.04 18.04
C ARG A 164 22.15 30.41 17.01
N HIS A 165 22.33 29.55 16.04
CA HIS A 165 22.91 29.90 14.74
C HIS A 165 21.79 30.16 13.75
#